data_c3c140b058fe70e7b158216fac088cde
#
_entry.id   c3c140b058fe70e7b158216fac088cde
#
_cell.length_a   1.000
_cell.length_b   1.000
_cell.length_c   1.000
_cell.angle_alpha   90.00
_cell.angle_beta   90.00
_cell.angle_gamma   90.00
#
_symmetry.space_group_name_H-M   'P 1'
#
loop_
_entity.id
_entity.type
_entity.pdbx_description
1 polymer ?
#
loop_
_entity_poly.entity_id
_entity_poly.type
_entity_poly.pdbx_seq_one_letter_code
_entity_poly.pdbx_strand_id
1 'polypeptide(L)'
;MLLLVISLCLQYNHIIFCEAIGLSSFKEIEAGVFVSEEIPVENHAFISETLSKARERVAGFWGKKTGDAVIIVCATPGEYEKYCHSREGAGCSLGTLYGSSFIVLNLHGINTDVISHEMSHNELFKRLGWRKTTFGVPQWFNEGLSMMLDYRFVNAADSVERFRGYIREWQIRTVPPAKRLSLEEISSLNGFFNGDSRHVALAYLTAASEVSYWLMVVGRQGLSQWLETMRNGGSFTSYHEIERLRRRPAAQPGYDNPVRHTTTQRPTE
;
A
#
# COMPACT_ATOMS: atom_id res chain seq x y z
N MET A 1 15.96 -12.18 29.82
CA MET A 1 14.80 -12.69 29.06
C MET A 1 13.52 -11.90 29.35
N LEU A 2 13.08 -11.77 30.61
CA LEU A 2 11.85 -11.04 30.97
C LEU A 2 11.83 -9.59 30.48
N LEU A 3 12.90 -8.81 30.70
CA LEU A 3 13.02 -7.41 30.26
C LEU A 3 12.92 -7.26 28.72
N LEU A 4 13.44 -8.22 27.96
CA LEU A 4 13.37 -8.21 26.50
C LEU A 4 11.94 -8.48 26.02
N VAL A 5 11.22 -9.38 26.67
CA VAL A 5 9.79 -9.66 26.37
C VAL A 5 8.95 -8.42 26.70
N ILE A 6 9.18 -7.79 27.84
CA ILE A 6 8.46 -6.56 28.24
C ILE A 6 8.75 -5.44 27.23
N SER A 7 10.00 -5.25 26.81
CA SER A 7 10.35 -4.25 25.80
C SER A 7 9.67 -4.50 24.46
N LEU A 8 9.64 -5.75 23.99
CA LEU A 8 8.93 -6.13 22.78
C LEU A 8 7.41 -5.90 22.92
N CYS A 9 6.81 -6.27 24.05
CA CYS A 9 5.39 -6.01 24.28
C CYS A 9 5.06 -4.52 24.30
N LEU A 10 5.95 -3.67 24.83
CA LEU A 10 5.77 -2.21 24.81
C LEU A 10 5.91 -1.63 23.40
N GLN A 11 6.82 -2.17 22.61
CA GLN A 11 7.07 -1.70 21.24
C GLN A 11 5.98 -2.14 20.25
N TYR A 12 5.35 -3.31 20.47
CA TYR A 12 4.33 -3.89 19.61
C TYR A 12 2.94 -3.96 20.28
N ASN A 13 2.69 -3.10 21.26
CA ASN A 13 1.42 -3.07 22.00
C ASN A 13 0.21 -2.86 21.10
N HIS A 14 0.34 -2.07 20.02
CA HIS A 14 -0.71 -1.85 19.03
C HIS A 14 -1.17 -3.16 18.37
N ILE A 15 -0.26 -4.10 18.08
CA ILE A 15 -0.62 -5.43 17.56
C ILE A 15 -1.42 -6.22 18.60
N ILE A 16 -1.00 -6.19 19.86
CA ILE A 16 -1.70 -6.88 20.95
C ILE A 16 -3.12 -6.32 21.09
N PHE A 17 -3.30 -5.00 20.99
CA PHE A 17 -4.62 -4.38 21.02
C PHE A 17 -5.47 -4.79 19.82
N CYS A 18 -4.91 -4.87 18.62
CA CYS A 18 -5.60 -5.35 17.43
C CYS A 18 -6.05 -6.81 17.60
N GLU A 19 -5.21 -7.70 18.11
CA GLU A 19 -5.56 -9.11 18.38
C GLU A 19 -6.66 -9.25 19.44
N ALA A 20 -6.68 -8.35 20.43
CA ALA A 20 -7.65 -8.33 21.49
C ALA A 20 -8.89 -7.47 21.20
N ILE A 21 -9.12 -7.03 19.96
CA ILE A 21 -10.20 -6.08 19.62
C ILE A 21 -11.57 -6.57 20.05
N GLY A 22 -11.85 -7.86 19.91
CA GLY A 22 -13.11 -8.47 20.34
C GLY A 22 -13.35 -8.45 21.86
N LEU A 23 -12.34 -8.10 22.66
CA LEU A 23 -12.44 -7.95 24.12
C LEU A 23 -12.52 -6.46 24.54
N SER A 24 -12.52 -5.56 23.58
CA SER A 24 -12.60 -4.11 23.81
C SER A 24 -14.05 -3.63 23.83
N SER A 25 -14.24 -2.30 24.00
CA SER A 25 -15.55 -1.65 23.88
C SER A 25 -16.01 -1.46 22.42
N PHE A 26 -15.19 -1.83 21.44
CA PHE A 26 -15.57 -1.74 20.02
C PHE A 26 -16.70 -2.71 19.70
N LYS A 27 -17.63 -2.30 18.85
CA LYS A 27 -18.78 -3.10 18.42
C LYS A 27 -18.50 -3.75 17.07
N GLU A 28 -18.69 -5.04 16.96
CA GLU A 28 -18.68 -5.72 15.67
C GLU A 28 -19.99 -5.43 14.93
N ILE A 29 -19.90 -4.75 13.77
CA ILE A 29 -21.06 -4.38 12.95
C ILE A 29 -21.30 -5.34 11.78
N GLU A 30 -20.26 -6.01 11.33
CA GLU A 30 -20.26 -7.15 10.42
C GLU A 30 -19.04 -8.02 10.71
N ALA A 31 -19.01 -9.25 10.18
CA ALA A 31 -17.94 -10.20 10.49
C ALA A 31 -16.55 -9.60 10.25
N GLY A 32 -15.76 -9.47 11.32
CA GLY A 32 -14.41 -8.90 11.30
C GLY A 32 -14.35 -7.39 11.11
N VAL A 33 -15.44 -6.65 11.29
CA VAL A 33 -15.44 -5.17 11.25
C VAL A 33 -15.88 -4.61 12.59
N PHE A 34 -14.94 -4.03 13.30
CA PHE A 34 -15.12 -3.43 14.61
C PHE A 34 -15.13 -1.91 14.52
N VAL A 35 -16.11 -1.27 15.11
CA VAL A 35 -16.21 0.20 15.16
C VAL A 35 -16.19 0.67 16.61
N SER A 36 -15.56 1.80 16.88
CA SER A 36 -15.58 2.44 18.19
C SER A 36 -17.02 2.67 18.68
N GLU A 37 -17.27 2.47 19.94
CA GLU A 37 -18.58 2.76 20.56
C GLU A 37 -18.96 4.25 20.51
N GLU A 38 -17.97 5.13 20.32
CA GLU A 38 -18.18 6.57 20.13
C GLU A 38 -18.72 6.92 18.72
N ILE A 39 -18.72 5.95 17.77
CA ILE A 39 -19.28 6.16 16.43
C ILE A 39 -20.78 5.97 16.47
N PRO A 40 -21.57 7.01 16.11
CA PRO A 40 -23.01 6.91 16.07
C PRO A 40 -23.50 5.80 15.12
N VAL A 41 -24.58 5.10 15.51
CA VAL A 41 -25.12 3.95 14.76
C VAL A 41 -25.55 4.33 13.35
N GLU A 42 -26.00 5.57 13.13
CA GLU A 42 -26.34 6.12 11.82
C GLU A 42 -25.16 6.10 10.84
N ASN A 43 -23.93 6.13 11.33
CA ASN A 43 -22.73 6.06 10.49
C ASN A 43 -22.37 4.63 10.08
N HIS A 44 -22.92 3.61 10.72
CA HIS A 44 -22.57 2.21 10.44
C HIS A 44 -22.93 1.80 9.02
N ALA A 45 -24.10 2.25 8.51
CA ALA A 45 -24.50 1.98 7.13
C ALA A 45 -23.53 2.60 6.11
N PHE A 46 -23.09 3.81 6.34
CA PHE A 46 -22.08 4.48 5.49
C PHE A 46 -20.74 3.75 5.50
N ILE A 47 -20.28 3.30 6.69
CA ILE A 47 -19.04 2.51 6.82
C ILE A 47 -19.15 1.21 6.02
N SER A 48 -20.23 0.43 6.22
CA SER A 48 -20.45 -0.84 5.51
C SER A 48 -20.54 -0.66 4.00
N GLU A 49 -21.24 0.35 3.51
CA GLU A 49 -21.33 0.66 2.08
C GLU A 49 -19.96 1.03 1.49
N THR A 50 -19.18 1.84 2.21
CA THR A 50 -17.85 2.27 1.76
C THR A 50 -16.88 1.10 1.73
N LEU A 51 -16.94 0.20 2.71
CA LEU A 51 -16.19 -1.05 2.75
C LEU A 51 -16.57 -1.97 1.58
N SER A 52 -17.86 -2.09 1.26
CA SER A 52 -18.33 -2.90 0.13
C SER A 52 -17.75 -2.40 -1.20
N LYS A 53 -17.82 -1.09 -1.46
CA LYS A 53 -17.24 -0.46 -2.65
C LYS A 53 -15.73 -0.70 -2.75
N ALA A 54 -15.03 -0.62 -1.62
CA ALA A 54 -13.59 -0.87 -1.58
C ALA A 54 -13.26 -2.34 -1.87
N ARG A 55 -14.03 -3.29 -1.30
CA ARG A 55 -13.90 -4.73 -1.58
C ARG A 55 -14.10 -5.06 -3.06
N GLU A 56 -15.10 -4.45 -3.69
CA GLU A 56 -15.35 -4.61 -5.13
C GLU A 56 -14.18 -4.07 -5.98
N ARG A 57 -13.66 -2.89 -5.64
CA ARG A 57 -12.51 -2.29 -6.33
C ARG A 57 -11.27 -3.18 -6.21
N VAL A 58 -11.00 -3.68 -5.01
CA VAL A 58 -9.87 -4.59 -4.74
C VAL A 58 -10.03 -5.89 -5.52
N ALA A 59 -11.21 -6.49 -5.51
CA ALA A 59 -11.51 -7.68 -6.30
C ALA A 59 -11.34 -7.41 -7.80
N GLY A 60 -11.77 -6.25 -8.27
CA GLY A 60 -11.60 -5.80 -9.64
C GLY A 60 -10.14 -5.69 -10.07
N PHE A 61 -9.26 -5.20 -9.24
CA PHE A 61 -7.82 -5.06 -9.51
C PHE A 61 -7.06 -6.38 -9.39
N TRP A 62 -7.24 -7.11 -8.29
CA TRP A 62 -6.50 -8.33 -7.97
C TRP A 62 -7.08 -9.60 -8.61
N GLY A 63 -8.18 -9.49 -9.36
CA GLY A 63 -8.94 -10.62 -9.95
C GLY A 63 -9.92 -11.27 -8.98
N LYS A 64 -9.59 -11.33 -7.70
CA LYS A 64 -10.46 -11.66 -6.57
C LYS A 64 -9.86 -11.09 -5.28
N LYS A 65 -10.72 -10.77 -4.33
CA LYS A 65 -10.28 -10.41 -2.98
C LYS A 65 -9.95 -11.69 -2.21
N THR A 66 -8.74 -11.77 -1.65
CA THR A 66 -8.26 -12.89 -0.80
C THR A 66 -7.88 -12.43 0.60
N GLY A 67 -7.59 -11.16 0.76
CA GLY A 67 -7.28 -10.55 2.05
C GLY A 67 -8.47 -10.63 3.00
N ASP A 68 -8.22 -10.99 4.24
CA ASP A 68 -9.18 -11.23 5.32
C ASP A 68 -8.85 -10.44 6.60
N ALA A 69 -8.23 -9.26 6.43
CA ALA A 69 -7.89 -8.41 7.55
C ALA A 69 -9.13 -8.06 8.40
N VAL A 70 -8.93 -8.08 9.71
CA VAL A 70 -9.86 -7.46 10.65
C VAL A 70 -9.80 -5.95 10.48
N ILE A 71 -10.95 -5.31 10.35
CA ILE A 71 -11.07 -3.87 10.14
C ILE A 71 -11.47 -3.21 11.46
N ILE A 72 -10.72 -2.19 11.86
CA ILE A 72 -10.94 -1.44 13.10
C ILE A 72 -11.15 0.02 12.73
N VAL A 73 -12.33 0.56 13.01
CA VAL A 73 -12.70 1.95 12.74
C VAL A 73 -12.67 2.75 14.02
N CYS A 74 -11.74 3.68 14.12
CA CYS A 74 -11.49 4.53 15.27
C CYS A 74 -12.24 5.87 15.13
N ALA A 75 -12.89 6.32 16.19
CA ALA A 75 -13.57 7.61 16.24
C ALA A 75 -12.60 8.77 16.48
N THR A 76 -11.54 8.54 17.25
CA THR A 76 -10.63 9.57 17.71
C THR A 76 -9.17 9.31 17.31
N PRO A 77 -8.33 10.36 17.22
CA PRO A 77 -6.90 10.19 17.00
C PRO A 77 -6.21 9.37 18.10
N GLY A 78 -6.71 9.40 19.33
CA GLY A 78 -6.17 8.62 20.44
C GLY A 78 -6.43 7.12 20.29
N GLU A 79 -7.64 6.75 19.83
CA GLU A 79 -7.93 5.36 19.47
C GLU A 79 -7.08 4.94 18.28
N TYR A 80 -7.00 5.76 17.24
CA TYR A 80 -6.19 5.46 16.06
C TYR A 80 -4.72 5.23 16.43
N GLU A 81 -4.11 6.08 17.29
CA GLU A 81 -2.75 5.91 17.81
C GLU A 81 -2.58 4.57 18.55
N LYS A 82 -3.57 4.18 19.36
CA LYS A 82 -3.55 2.94 20.12
C LYS A 82 -3.43 1.71 19.22
N TYR A 83 -4.13 1.67 18.08
CA TYR A 83 -4.19 0.52 17.18
C TYR A 83 -3.25 0.61 15.99
N CYS A 84 -2.87 1.81 15.52
CA CYS A 84 -2.00 2.03 14.36
C CYS A 84 -0.59 2.52 14.72
N HIS A 85 -0.34 2.89 15.99
CA HIS A 85 0.92 3.48 16.47
C HIS A 85 1.29 4.79 15.76
N SER A 86 0.30 5.52 15.24
CA SER A 86 0.42 6.84 14.60
C SER A 86 -0.81 7.68 14.93
N ARG A 87 -0.63 8.99 15.09
CA ARG A 87 -1.75 9.95 15.21
C ARG A 87 -2.21 10.49 13.88
N GLU A 88 -1.36 10.36 12.88
CA GLU A 88 -1.58 10.90 11.55
C GLU A 88 -1.93 9.79 10.56
N GLY A 89 -2.70 10.13 9.55
CA GLY A 89 -3.12 9.23 8.52
C GLY A 89 -4.62 8.89 8.57
N ALA A 90 -5.13 8.46 7.43
CA ALA A 90 -6.52 8.07 7.25
C ALA A 90 -6.72 6.56 7.50
N GLY A 91 -5.67 5.77 7.32
CA GLY A 91 -5.64 4.33 7.54
C GLY A 91 -4.22 3.80 7.71
N CYS A 92 -4.10 2.60 8.22
CA CYS A 92 -2.89 1.80 8.18
C CYS A 92 -3.21 0.31 8.10
N SER A 93 -2.33 -0.43 7.44
CA SER A 93 -2.40 -1.89 7.28
C SER A 93 -1.28 -2.56 8.06
N LEU A 94 -1.64 -3.51 8.91
CA LEU A 94 -0.72 -4.23 9.79
C LEU A 94 -0.80 -5.72 9.50
N GLY A 95 0.35 -6.39 9.46
CA GLY A 95 0.43 -7.84 9.33
C GLY A 95 1.35 -8.45 10.36
N THR A 96 1.03 -9.65 10.82
CA THR A 96 1.80 -10.37 11.84
C THR A 96 2.55 -11.55 11.25
N LEU A 97 3.63 -11.94 11.93
CA LEU A 97 4.46 -13.09 11.53
C LEU A 97 3.65 -14.41 11.44
N TYR A 98 2.60 -14.54 12.23
CA TYR A 98 1.73 -15.73 12.29
C TYR A 98 0.47 -15.65 11.43
N GLY A 99 0.35 -14.57 10.61
CA GLY A 99 -0.64 -14.51 9.54
C GLY A 99 -1.87 -13.66 9.83
N SER A 100 -2.07 -13.15 11.06
CA SER A 100 -3.13 -12.17 11.33
C SER A 100 -2.83 -10.85 10.60
N SER A 101 -3.88 -10.17 10.19
CA SER A 101 -3.76 -8.86 9.56
C SER A 101 -4.91 -7.93 9.97
N PHE A 102 -4.60 -6.65 10.05
CA PHE A 102 -5.52 -5.62 10.51
C PHE A 102 -5.46 -4.42 9.58
N ILE A 103 -6.59 -3.78 9.39
CA ILE A 103 -6.70 -2.46 8.75
C ILE A 103 -7.34 -1.54 9.78
N VAL A 104 -6.58 -0.56 10.24
CA VAL A 104 -7.06 0.45 11.18
C VAL A 104 -7.41 1.72 10.40
N LEU A 105 -8.59 2.23 10.60
CA LEU A 105 -9.14 3.39 9.87
C LEU A 105 -9.49 4.50 10.84
N ASN A 106 -9.17 5.73 10.48
CA ASN A 106 -9.63 6.92 11.17
C ASN A 106 -10.96 7.37 10.54
N LEU A 107 -12.02 7.50 11.32
CA LEU A 107 -13.36 7.85 10.84
C LEU A 107 -13.36 9.10 9.94
N HIS A 108 -12.60 10.14 10.30
CA HIS A 108 -12.51 11.38 9.52
C HIS A 108 -11.84 11.23 8.16
N GLY A 109 -11.03 10.15 7.98
CA GLY A 109 -10.36 9.85 6.72
C GLY A 109 -11.02 8.76 5.90
N ILE A 110 -12.11 8.18 6.40
CA ILE A 110 -12.75 7.01 5.78
C ILE A 110 -13.37 7.37 4.42
N ASN A 111 -12.92 6.72 3.37
CA ASN A 111 -13.49 6.76 2.03
C ASN A 111 -13.03 5.51 1.25
N THR A 112 -13.66 5.26 0.11
CA THR A 112 -13.36 4.09 -0.72
C THR A 112 -11.89 4.02 -1.15
N ASP A 113 -11.25 5.17 -1.39
CA ASP A 113 -9.86 5.23 -1.87
C ASP A 113 -8.88 4.79 -0.78
N VAL A 114 -9.00 5.34 0.44
CA VAL A 114 -8.19 4.96 1.60
C VAL A 114 -8.37 3.48 1.92
N ILE A 115 -9.61 3.02 1.99
CA ILE A 115 -9.88 1.61 2.33
C ILE A 115 -9.31 0.68 1.27
N SER A 116 -9.46 1.02 -0.02
CA SER A 116 -8.91 0.20 -1.11
C SER A 116 -7.39 0.17 -1.11
N HIS A 117 -6.75 1.29 -0.74
CA HIS A 117 -5.31 1.39 -0.56
C HIS A 117 -4.84 0.42 0.53
N GLU A 118 -5.43 0.49 1.72
CA GLU A 118 -5.07 -0.39 2.85
C GLU A 118 -5.39 -1.87 2.56
N MET A 119 -6.51 -2.14 1.92
CA MET A 119 -6.85 -3.49 1.47
C MET A 119 -5.86 -4.04 0.44
N SER A 120 -5.23 -3.21 -0.38
CA SER A 120 -4.19 -3.63 -1.34
C SER A 120 -2.95 -4.16 -0.62
N HIS A 121 -2.50 -3.50 0.45
CA HIS A 121 -1.43 -4.02 1.30
C HIS A 121 -1.80 -5.39 1.89
N ASN A 122 -3.03 -5.52 2.38
CA ASN A 122 -3.52 -6.79 2.90
C ASN A 122 -3.58 -7.90 1.84
N GLU A 123 -3.98 -7.58 0.59
CA GLU A 123 -3.94 -8.54 -0.53
C GLU A 123 -2.52 -9.02 -0.81
N LEU A 124 -1.55 -8.12 -0.85
CA LEU A 124 -0.14 -8.48 -1.06
C LEU A 124 0.38 -9.36 0.08
N PHE A 125 0.08 -8.97 1.33
CA PHE A 125 0.41 -9.73 2.52
C PHE A 125 -0.19 -11.15 2.49
N LYS A 126 -1.48 -11.28 2.18
CA LYS A 126 -2.16 -12.58 2.12
C LYS A 126 -1.63 -13.47 1.01
N ARG A 127 -1.23 -12.88 -0.12
CA ARG A 127 -0.71 -13.60 -1.29
C ARG A 127 0.73 -14.06 -1.12
N LEU A 128 1.59 -13.30 -0.46
CA LEU A 128 3.03 -13.57 -0.33
C LEU A 128 3.43 -14.04 1.06
N GLY A 129 2.64 -13.75 2.09
CA GLY A 129 2.96 -13.94 3.50
C GLY A 129 3.87 -12.86 4.06
N TRP A 130 3.86 -12.71 5.38
CA TRP A 130 4.57 -11.65 6.12
C TRP A 130 6.03 -11.50 5.72
N ARG A 131 6.79 -12.58 5.73
CA ARG A 131 8.23 -12.55 5.47
C ARG A 131 8.58 -11.98 4.09
N LYS A 132 7.88 -12.44 3.05
CA LYS A 132 8.16 -12.01 1.67
C LYS A 132 7.69 -10.57 1.44
N THR A 133 6.55 -10.20 2.00
CA THR A 133 6.05 -8.82 1.89
C THR A 133 6.98 -7.85 2.61
N THR A 134 7.43 -8.18 3.83
CA THR A 134 8.25 -7.29 4.65
C THR A 134 9.69 -7.16 4.18
N PHE A 135 10.32 -8.27 3.75
CA PHE A 135 11.75 -8.29 3.42
C PHE A 135 12.04 -8.54 1.94
N GLY A 136 11.06 -8.98 1.18
CA GLY A 136 11.24 -9.36 -0.22
C GLY A 136 10.66 -8.37 -1.22
N VAL A 137 9.76 -7.47 -0.78
CA VAL A 137 9.13 -6.46 -1.63
C VAL A 137 9.60 -5.07 -1.19
N PRO A 138 10.21 -4.27 -2.07
CA PRO A 138 10.57 -2.89 -1.73
C PRO A 138 9.33 -2.06 -1.39
N GLN A 139 9.49 -1.10 -0.46
CA GLN A 139 8.38 -0.26 0.00
C GLN A 139 7.73 0.50 -1.16
N TRP A 140 8.52 1.07 -2.08
CA TRP A 140 7.98 1.78 -3.22
C TRP A 140 7.06 0.91 -4.10
N PHE A 141 7.33 -0.40 -4.22
CA PHE A 141 6.47 -1.28 -5.01
C PHE A 141 5.18 -1.62 -4.28
N ASN A 142 5.25 -1.86 -2.98
CA ASN A 142 4.10 -2.08 -2.12
C ASN A 142 3.15 -0.87 -2.13
N GLU A 143 3.70 0.32 -1.89
CA GLU A 143 2.92 1.57 -1.95
C GLU A 143 2.40 1.86 -3.36
N GLY A 144 3.24 1.67 -4.37
CA GLY A 144 2.86 1.88 -5.76
C GLY A 144 1.70 1.00 -6.21
N LEU A 145 1.64 -0.27 -5.78
CA LEU A 145 0.48 -1.15 -6.04
C LEU A 145 -0.78 -0.62 -5.35
N SER A 146 -0.66 -0.15 -4.11
CA SER A 146 -1.80 0.40 -3.36
C SER A 146 -2.32 1.70 -3.95
N MET A 147 -1.42 2.53 -4.50
CA MET A 147 -1.78 3.74 -5.26
C MET A 147 -2.59 3.44 -6.52
N MET A 148 -2.53 2.23 -7.08
CA MET A 148 -3.38 1.86 -8.22
C MET A 148 -4.86 1.75 -7.84
N LEU A 149 -5.16 1.66 -6.58
CA LEU A 149 -6.52 1.57 -6.02
C LEU A 149 -6.97 2.86 -5.32
N ASP A 150 -6.05 3.82 -5.17
CA ASP A 150 -6.30 5.13 -4.59
C ASP A 150 -6.51 6.18 -5.69
N TYR A 151 -7.74 6.61 -5.87
CA TYR A 151 -8.11 7.54 -6.94
C TYR A 151 -8.03 9.01 -6.54
N ARG A 152 -7.64 9.30 -5.29
CA ARG A 152 -7.49 10.68 -4.79
C ARG A 152 -6.44 11.48 -5.56
N PHE A 153 -5.40 10.82 -6.07
CA PHE A 153 -4.31 11.47 -6.79
C PHE A 153 -4.53 11.46 -8.31
N VAL A 154 -4.95 10.33 -8.85
CA VAL A 154 -5.23 10.19 -10.29
C VAL A 154 -6.51 9.37 -10.47
N ASN A 155 -7.59 10.04 -10.82
CA ASN A 155 -8.88 9.41 -11.08
C ASN A 155 -8.97 8.96 -12.54
N ALA A 156 -8.30 7.84 -12.85
CA ALA A 156 -8.35 7.22 -14.16
C ALA A 156 -8.49 5.69 -14.02
N ALA A 157 -9.44 5.08 -14.71
CA ALA A 157 -9.64 3.63 -14.73
C ALA A 157 -8.70 2.94 -15.72
N ASP A 158 -8.40 3.59 -16.83
CA ASP A 158 -7.48 3.09 -17.86
C ASP A 158 -6.02 3.20 -17.38
N SER A 159 -5.23 2.14 -17.64
CA SER A 159 -3.86 2.04 -17.15
C SER A 159 -2.91 3.05 -17.82
N VAL A 160 -3.14 3.40 -19.07
CA VAL A 160 -2.33 4.38 -19.81
C VAL A 160 -2.63 5.79 -19.32
N GLU A 161 -3.90 6.12 -19.13
CA GLU A 161 -4.32 7.41 -18.58
C GLU A 161 -3.82 7.59 -17.15
N ARG A 162 -3.87 6.53 -16.35
CA ARG A 162 -3.34 6.50 -14.98
C ARG A 162 -1.84 6.78 -14.97
N PHE A 163 -1.06 6.08 -15.81
CA PHE A 163 0.36 6.33 -15.96
C PHE A 163 0.64 7.79 -16.36
N ARG A 164 -0.05 8.30 -17.38
CA ARG A 164 0.10 9.70 -17.81
C ARG A 164 -0.24 10.69 -16.69
N GLY A 165 -1.25 10.40 -15.89
CA GLY A 165 -1.64 11.21 -14.75
C GLY A 165 -0.54 11.26 -13.70
N TYR A 166 0.00 10.13 -13.28
CA TYR A 166 1.09 10.07 -12.29
C TYR A 166 2.37 10.71 -12.79
N ILE A 167 2.76 10.51 -14.06
CA ILE A 167 3.91 11.19 -14.65
C ILE A 167 3.73 12.71 -14.64
N ARG A 168 2.54 13.21 -14.96
CA ARG A 168 2.25 14.65 -14.92
C ARG A 168 2.39 15.21 -13.51
N GLU A 169 1.78 14.57 -12.52
CA GLU A 169 1.88 14.99 -11.11
C GLU A 169 3.33 14.95 -10.61
N TRP A 170 4.06 13.89 -10.95
CA TRP A 170 5.47 13.74 -10.60
C TRP A 170 6.33 14.86 -11.26
N GLN A 171 6.13 15.15 -12.54
CA GLN A 171 6.85 16.19 -13.25
C GLN A 171 6.59 17.57 -12.65
N ILE A 172 5.35 17.91 -12.34
CA ILE A 172 4.98 19.18 -11.70
C ILE A 172 5.73 19.37 -10.38
N ARG A 173 5.83 18.32 -9.59
CA ARG A 173 6.45 18.38 -8.26
C ARG A 173 7.96 18.23 -8.24
N THR A 174 8.56 17.79 -9.36
CA THR A 174 10.01 17.61 -9.54
C THR A 174 10.67 18.68 -10.40
N VAL A 175 9.97 19.78 -10.69
CA VAL A 175 10.58 20.93 -11.39
C VAL A 175 11.76 21.47 -10.55
N PRO A 176 12.94 21.68 -11.14
CA PRO A 176 14.09 22.24 -10.43
C PRO A 176 13.77 23.55 -9.71
N PRO A 177 14.30 23.77 -8.49
CA PRO A 177 15.34 22.98 -7.80
C PRO A 177 14.83 21.79 -6.98
N ALA A 178 13.63 21.25 -7.23
CA ALA A 178 13.10 20.14 -6.46
C ALA A 178 13.95 18.87 -6.60
N LYS A 179 14.18 18.18 -5.50
CA LYS A 179 14.86 16.89 -5.47
C LYS A 179 14.00 15.84 -6.17
N ARG A 180 14.62 15.00 -6.97
CA ARG A 180 14.03 13.74 -7.47
C ARG A 180 14.44 12.60 -6.54
N LEU A 181 13.51 11.71 -6.22
CA LEU A 181 13.79 10.52 -5.42
C LEU A 181 14.05 9.33 -6.34
N SER A 182 15.11 8.58 -6.06
CA SER A 182 15.34 7.30 -6.72
C SER A 182 14.54 6.19 -6.04
N LEU A 183 14.29 5.09 -6.75
CA LEU A 183 13.61 3.91 -6.19
C LEU A 183 14.42 3.26 -5.06
N GLU A 184 15.76 3.37 -5.10
CA GLU A 184 16.64 2.87 -4.05
C GLU A 184 16.46 3.66 -2.74
N GLU A 185 16.39 4.99 -2.81
CA GLU A 185 16.15 5.85 -1.65
C GLU A 185 14.85 5.52 -0.93
N ILE A 186 13.79 5.14 -1.66
CA ILE A 186 12.45 4.85 -1.13
C ILE A 186 12.13 3.34 -1.07
N SER A 187 13.17 2.49 -1.04
CA SER A 187 12.98 1.03 -1.01
C SER A 187 12.69 0.48 0.38
N SER A 188 13.01 1.20 1.44
CA SER A 188 12.71 0.84 2.83
C SER A 188 11.61 1.72 3.42
N LEU A 189 10.96 1.24 4.50
CA LEU A 189 9.99 2.04 5.27
C LEU A 189 10.58 3.39 5.68
N ASN A 190 11.81 3.37 6.24
CA ASN A 190 12.47 4.60 6.67
C ASN A 190 12.76 5.54 5.49
N GLY A 191 13.26 5.03 4.38
CA GLY A 191 13.53 5.86 3.20
C GLY A 191 12.26 6.43 2.57
N PHE A 192 11.12 5.73 2.70
CA PHE A 192 9.85 6.17 2.16
C PHE A 192 9.16 7.23 3.04
N PHE A 193 9.10 7.01 4.36
CA PHE A 193 8.29 7.80 5.29
C PHE A 193 9.08 8.79 6.17
N ASN A 194 10.40 8.61 6.32
CA ASN A 194 11.21 9.47 7.18
C ASN A 194 11.67 10.73 6.45
N GLY A 195 10.75 11.65 6.25
CA GLY A 195 10.96 12.95 5.63
C GLY A 195 9.82 13.90 5.95
N ASP A 196 9.89 15.11 5.40
CA ASP A 196 8.78 16.04 5.47
C ASP A 196 7.60 15.60 4.56
N SER A 197 6.48 16.27 4.65
CA SER A 197 5.29 15.97 3.85
C SER A 197 5.54 16.02 2.33
N ARG A 198 6.49 16.85 1.90
CA ARG A 198 6.89 16.93 0.49
C ARG A 198 7.67 15.70 0.05
N HIS A 199 8.59 15.22 0.89
CA HIS A 199 9.32 13.98 0.63
C HIS A 199 8.36 12.79 0.49
N VAL A 200 7.44 12.63 1.45
CA VAL A 200 6.46 11.54 1.43
C VAL A 200 5.55 11.62 0.19
N ALA A 201 5.08 12.82 -0.16
CA ALA A 201 4.28 13.01 -1.37
C ALA A 201 5.05 12.65 -2.65
N LEU A 202 6.35 13.01 -2.75
CA LEU A 202 7.21 12.63 -3.87
C LEU A 202 7.50 11.13 -3.89
N ALA A 203 7.66 10.48 -2.73
CA ALA A 203 7.84 9.04 -2.63
C ALA A 203 6.62 8.29 -3.18
N TYR A 204 5.41 8.68 -2.80
CA TYR A 204 4.18 8.13 -3.36
C TYR A 204 4.08 8.32 -4.87
N LEU A 205 4.35 9.53 -5.39
CA LEU A 205 4.26 9.80 -6.82
C LEU A 205 5.34 9.06 -7.62
N THR A 206 6.55 8.94 -7.09
CA THR A 206 7.63 8.15 -7.70
C THR A 206 7.24 6.68 -7.77
N ALA A 207 6.76 6.11 -6.67
CA ALA A 207 6.28 4.74 -6.59
C ALA A 207 5.10 4.47 -7.54
N ALA A 208 4.10 5.35 -7.54
CA ALA A 208 2.93 5.22 -8.40
C ALA A 208 3.27 5.36 -9.89
N SER A 209 4.19 6.27 -10.24
CA SER A 209 4.67 6.42 -11.63
C SER A 209 5.35 5.15 -12.13
N GLU A 210 6.23 4.56 -11.32
CA GLU A 210 6.93 3.33 -11.69
C GLU A 210 5.98 2.14 -11.81
N VAL A 211 5.11 1.93 -10.81
CA VAL A 211 4.19 0.77 -10.80
C VAL A 211 3.11 0.90 -11.88
N SER A 212 2.58 2.10 -12.12
CA SER A 212 1.61 2.31 -13.19
C SER A 212 2.20 2.07 -14.57
N TYR A 213 3.47 2.50 -14.79
CA TYR A 213 4.20 2.18 -16.01
C TYR A 213 4.37 0.66 -16.17
N TRP A 214 4.88 0.00 -15.14
CA TRP A 214 5.08 -1.45 -15.16
C TRP A 214 3.78 -2.19 -15.48
N LEU A 215 2.67 -1.85 -14.80
CA LEU A 215 1.37 -2.46 -15.05
C LEU A 215 0.82 -2.15 -16.44
N MET A 216 1.09 -0.97 -17.00
CA MET A 216 0.73 -0.66 -18.38
C MET A 216 1.42 -1.61 -19.37
N VAL A 217 2.68 -1.99 -19.10
CA VAL A 217 3.45 -2.91 -19.94
C VAL A 217 3.04 -4.37 -19.73
N VAL A 218 2.94 -4.80 -18.47
CA VAL A 218 2.78 -6.24 -18.17
C VAL A 218 1.33 -6.67 -17.97
N GLY A 219 0.46 -5.74 -17.64
CA GLY A 219 -0.94 -5.99 -17.35
C GLY A 219 -1.17 -6.89 -16.13
N ARG A 220 -2.41 -7.31 -15.91
CA ARG A 220 -2.79 -8.22 -14.81
C ARG A 220 -2.10 -9.58 -14.89
N GLN A 221 -1.85 -10.07 -16.09
CA GLN A 221 -1.15 -11.35 -16.26
C GLN A 221 0.29 -11.26 -15.76
N GLY A 222 0.99 -10.12 -16.02
CA GLY A 222 2.32 -9.93 -15.51
C GLY A 222 2.36 -9.79 -13.99
N LEU A 223 1.40 -9.10 -13.39
CA LEU A 223 1.26 -9.05 -11.93
C LEU A 223 1.03 -10.46 -11.34
N SER A 224 0.14 -11.26 -11.94
CA SER A 224 -0.10 -12.63 -11.50
C SER A 224 1.14 -13.51 -11.63
N GLN A 225 1.87 -13.40 -12.73
CA GLN A 225 3.14 -14.11 -12.96
C GLN A 225 4.21 -13.72 -11.95
N TRP A 226 4.33 -12.42 -11.64
CA TRP A 226 5.27 -11.94 -10.62
C TRP A 226 4.91 -12.51 -9.23
N LEU A 227 3.64 -12.48 -8.83
CA LEU A 227 3.17 -13.07 -7.58
C LEU A 227 3.50 -14.56 -7.49
N GLU A 228 3.28 -15.31 -8.56
CA GLU A 228 3.59 -16.73 -8.62
C GLU A 228 5.10 -16.99 -8.49
N THR A 229 5.91 -16.22 -9.20
CA THR A 229 7.37 -16.27 -9.09
C THR A 229 7.85 -15.99 -7.67
N MET A 230 7.33 -14.95 -7.04
CA MET A 230 7.63 -14.62 -5.65
C MET A 230 7.21 -15.75 -4.68
N ARG A 231 6.04 -16.35 -4.88
CA ARG A 231 5.54 -17.48 -4.06
C ARG A 231 6.45 -18.70 -4.18
N ASN A 232 6.98 -18.98 -5.36
CA ASN A 232 7.85 -20.12 -5.65
C ASN A 232 9.33 -19.89 -5.30
N GLY A 233 9.64 -18.83 -4.55
CA GLY A 233 11.00 -18.56 -4.06
C GLY A 233 11.85 -17.67 -4.95
N GLY A 234 11.28 -17.13 -6.04
CA GLY A 234 11.92 -16.12 -6.85
C GLY A 234 12.12 -14.81 -6.10
N SER A 235 13.03 -13.96 -6.60
CA SER A 235 13.32 -12.65 -6.04
C SER A 235 12.42 -11.56 -6.64
N PHE A 236 12.35 -10.42 -5.96
CA PHE A 236 11.66 -9.24 -6.45
C PHE A 236 12.14 -8.81 -7.85
N THR A 237 13.43 -8.98 -8.15
CA THR A 237 14.03 -8.57 -9.43
C THR A 237 13.40 -9.26 -10.66
N SER A 238 12.65 -10.34 -10.47
CA SER A 238 11.85 -10.97 -11.52
C SER A 238 10.84 -10.03 -12.17
N TYR A 239 10.46 -8.94 -11.49
CA TYR A 239 9.60 -7.90 -12.03
C TYR A 239 10.20 -7.25 -13.31
N HIS A 240 11.51 -7.03 -13.36
CA HIS A 240 12.21 -6.51 -14.54
C HIS A 240 12.22 -7.53 -15.70
N GLU A 241 12.40 -8.80 -15.37
CA GLU A 241 12.40 -9.86 -16.36
C GLU A 241 11.03 -10.01 -17.03
N ILE A 242 9.98 -10.03 -16.23
CA ILE A 242 8.60 -10.10 -16.72
C ILE A 242 8.28 -8.91 -17.62
N GLU A 243 8.72 -7.71 -17.23
CA GLU A 243 8.55 -6.53 -18.07
C GLU A 243 9.29 -6.66 -19.39
N ARG A 244 10.56 -7.07 -19.37
CA ARG A 244 11.37 -7.27 -20.58
C ARG A 244 10.71 -8.24 -21.56
N LEU A 245 10.17 -9.35 -21.06
CA LEU A 245 9.49 -10.36 -21.86
C LEU A 245 8.18 -9.87 -22.46
N ARG A 246 7.53 -8.89 -21.84
CA ARG A 246 6.25 -8.34 -22.27
C ARG A 246 6.34 -7.03 -23.04
N ARG A 247 7.49 -6.39 -23.09
CA ARG A 247 7.72 -5.28 -24.00
C ARG A 247 7.55 -5.80 -25.43
N ARG A 248 6.50 -5.36 -26.13
CA ARG A 248 6.34 -5.66 -27.55
C ARG A 248 7.54 -5.11 -28.31
N PRO A 249 8.13 -5.87 -29.28
CA PRO A 249 9.17 -5.33 -30.13
C PRO A 249 8.63 -4.12 -30.88
N ALA A 250 9.29 -2.99 -30.69
CA ALA A 250 9.27 -1.78 -31.50
C ALA A 250 7.94 -1.35 -32.15
N ALA A 251 7.02 -0.80 -31.34
CA ALA A 251 5.90 -0.05 -31.93
C ALA A 251 5.54 1.25 -31.20
N GLN A 252 6.38 1.77 -30.29
CA GLN A 252 6.20 3.13 -29.79
C GLN A 252 7.55 3.77 -29.47
N PRO A 253 7.99 4.79 -30.24
CA PRO A 253 9.12 5.63 -29.87
C PRO A 253 8.68 6.58 -28.75
N GLY A 254 9.43 6.63 -27.67
CA GLY A 254 9.51 7.81 -26.84
C GLY A 254 8.86 7.82 -25.44
N TYR A 255 8.56 6.69 -24.82
CA TYR A 255 8.16 6.68 -23.40
C TYR A 255 9.20 5.97 -22.53
N ASP A 256 10.35 6.62 -22.35
CA ASP A 256 11.23 6.26 -21.25
C ASP A 256 10.62 6.78 -19.94
N ASN A 257 10.45 5.89 -18.95
CA ASN A 257 9.99 6.31 -17.64
C ASN A 257 11.06 7.21 -17.00
N PRO A 258 10.79 8.50 -16.78
CA PRO A 258 11.78 9.44 -16.24
C PRO A 258 12.30 9.07 -14.85
N VAL A 259 11.57 8.21 -14.11
CA VAL A 259 11.99 7.72 -12.80
C VAL A 259 13.14 6.71 -12.91
N ARG A 260 13.25 5.95 -14.01
CA ARG A 260 14.27 4.90 -14.19
C ARG A 260 15.66 5.43 -14.48
N HIS A 261 15.77 6.59 -15.13
CA HIS A 261 17.08 7.17 -15.50
C HIS A 261 17.89 7.66 -14.30
N THR A 262 17.31 7.68 -13.08
CA THR A 262 18.03 8.04 -11.86
C THR A 262 18.73 6.87 -11.19
N THR A 263 18.53 5.62 -11.67
CA THR A 263 19.00 4.41 -10.98
C THR A 263 20.29 3.79 -11.55
N THR A 264 20.81 4.28 -12.68
CA THR A 264 21.97 3.68 -13.35
C THR A 264 23.02 4.71 -13.78
N GLN A 265 23.72 5.28 -12.81
CA GLN A 265 25.10 5.70 -12.99
C GLN A 265 25.90 5.31 -11.76
N ARG A 266 26.43 4.07 -11.72
CA ARG A 266 27.65 3.83 -10.98
C ARG A 266 28.78 4.46 -11.80
N PRO A 267 29.65 5.27 -11.20
CA PRO A 267 30.92 5.59 -11.82
C PRO A 267 31.69 4.28 -11.95
N THR A 268 32.09 3.94 -13.16
CA THR A 268 33.16 2.96 -13.39
C THR A 268 34.46 3.63 -13.00
N GLU A 269 35.09 3.17 -11.93
CA GLU A 269 36.55 3.08 -11.79
C GLU A 269 36.91 1.63 -11.70
#